data_b36dfa987384ee2651eb32821d5cc527
#
_entry.id   b36dfa987384ee2651eb32821d5cc527
#
_cell.length_a   1.000
_cell.length_b   1.000
_cell.length_c   1.000
_cell.angle_alpha   90.00
_cell.angle_beta   90.00
_cell.angle_gamma   90.00
#
_symmetry.space_group_name_H-M   'P 1'
#
loop_
_entity.id
_entity.type
_entity.pdbx_description
1 polymer ?
#
loop_
_entity_poly.entity_id
_entity_poly.type
_entity_poly.pdbx_seq_one_letter_code
_entity_poly.pdbx_strand_id
1 'polypeptide(L)' 'MEENFLELFKETLDIEDKEIRMSDHFRTFEEWDSIANLSLIAMIDVEYDVIIENSVFKNIETLQELWDKIQEKK' A
#
# COMPACT_ATOMS: atom_id res chain seq x y z
N MET A 1 -5.68 -8.67 8.51
CA MET A 1 -4.53 -8.52 9.43
C MET A 1 -3.38 -7.81 8.73
N GLU A 2 -2.58 -7.09 9.48
CA GLU A 2 -1.46 -6.31 8.93
C GLU A 2 -0.45 -7.18 8.18
N GLU A 3 -0.21 -8.38 8.65
CA GLU A 3 0.75 -9.28 8.00
C GLU A 3 0.32 -9.61 6.57
N ASN A 4 -0.95 -9.87 6.37
CA ASN A 4 -1.47 -10.15 5.03
C ASN A 4 -1.35 -8.93 4.14
N PHE A 5 -1.58 -7.76 4.70
CA PHE A 5 -1.46 -6.51 3.97
C PHE A 5 -0.02 -6.30 3.49
N LEU A 6 0.96 -6.54 4.37
CA LEU A 6 2.37 -6.42 4.01
C LEU A 6 2.74 -7.40 2.89
N GLU A 7 2.23 -8.62 2.95
CA GLU A 7 2.49 -9.60 1.89
C GLU A 7 1.89 -9.16 0.56
N LEU A 8 0.66 -8.66 0.59
CA LEU A 8 0.00 -8.18 -0.62
C LEU A 8 0.75 -6.98 -1.20
N PHE A 9 1.25 -6.11 -0.35
CA PHE A 9 2.04 -4.98 -0.78
C PHE A 9 3.30 -5.45 -1.50
N LYS A 10 4.00 -6.41 -0.91
CA LYS A 10 5.22 -6.95 -1.50
C LYS A 10 4.94 -7.60 -2.86
N GLU A 11 3.87 -8.37 -2.95
CA GLU A 11 3.50 -8.99 -4.21
C GLU A 11 3.16 -7.95 -5.27
N THR A 12 2.44 -6.92 -4.89
CA THR A 12 2.01 -5.89 -5.82
C THR A 12 3.20 -5.15 -6.42
N LEU A 13 4.23 -4.89 -5.62
CA LEU A 13 5.43 -4.19 -6.06
C LEU A 13 6.57 -5.13 -6.45
N ASP A 14 6.32 -6.43 -6.42
CA ASP A 14 7.33 -7.45 -6.75
C ASP A 14 8.58 -7.32 -5.90
N ILE A 15 8.40 -7.09 -4.61
CA ILE A 15 9.48 -6.99 -3.64
C ILE A 15 9.75 -8.38 -3.08
N GLU A 16 10.94 -8.91 -3.30
CA GLU A 16 11.26 -10.26 -2.88
C GLU A 16 12.34 -10.36 -1.80
N ASP A 17 13.31 -9.48 -1.83
CA ASP A 17 14.51 -9.62 -1.00
C ASP A 17 14.58 -8.67 0.18
N LYS A 18 13.48 -8.04 0.52
CA LYS A 18 13.50 -6.99 1.51
C LYS A 18 12.33 -7.17 2.48
N GLU A 19 12.59 -6.99 3.76
CA GLU A 19 11.55 -6.92 4.77
C GLU A 19 10.97 -5.52 4.78
N ILE A 20 9.66 -5.43 4.89
CA ILE A 20 8.99 -4.14 5.03
C ILE A 20 8.22 -4.11 6.33
N ARG A 21 8.04 -2.92 6.86
CA ARG A 21 7.34 -2.71 8.13
C ARG A 21 6.27 -1.65 7.96
N MET A 22 5.31 -1.67 8.86
CA MET A 22 4.22 -0.69 8.82
C MET A 22 4.72 0.74 8.99
N SER A 23 5.84 0.94 9.66
CA SER A 23 6.43 2.27 9.85
C SER A 23 7.23 2.76 8.65
N ASP A 24 7.42 1.92 7.64
CA ASP A 24 8.23 2.30 6.48
C ASP A 24 7.52 3.32 5.60
N HIS A 25 8.31 4.24 5.05
CA HIS A 25 7.83 5.21 4.07
C HIS A 25 7.94 4.57 2.68
N PHE A 26 6.85 3.99 2.22
CA PHE A 26 6.88 3.19 1.00
C PHE A 26 7.24 3.99 -0.25
N ARG A 27 7.02 5.30 -0.23
CA ARG A 27 7.35 6.13 -1.38
C ARG A 27 8.85 6.29 -1.60
N THR A 28 9.67 5.92 -0.60
CA THR A 28 11.13 5.95 -0.73
C THR A 28 11.70 4.64 -1.24
N PHE A 29 10.87 3.63 -1.43
CA PHE A 29 11.32 2.34 -1.94
C PHE A 29 11.76 2.47 -3.40
N GLU A 30 12.82 1.73 -3.77
CA GLU A 30 13.27 1.70 -5.15
C GLU A 30 12.20 1.20 -6.11
N GLU A 31 11.36 0.29 -5.63
CA GLU A 31 10.30 -0.32 -6.42
C GLU A 31 9.12 0.61 -6.66
N TRP A 32 9.09 1.75 -5.99
CA TRP A 32 7.97 2.68 -6.09
C TRP A 32 8.05 3.54 -7.35
N ASP A 33 6.98 3.53 -8.14
CA ASP A 33 6.85 4.37 -9.33
C ASP A 33 5.36 4.63 -9.58
N SER A 34 5.03 5.28 -10.68
CA SER A 34 3.64 5.62 -10.99
C SER A 34 2.79 4.37 -11.25
N ILE A 35 3.41 3.32 -11.78
CA ILE A 35 2.70 2.06 -12.01
C ILE A 35 2.40 1.39 -10.66
N ALA A 36 3.34 1.44 -9.74
CA ALA A 36 3.15 0.89 -8.40
C ALA A 36 1.99 1.59 -7.69
N ASN A 37 1.90 2.91 -7.86
CA ASN A 37 0.81 3.70 -7.28
C ASN A 37 -0.55 3.17 -7.75
N LEU A 38 -0.71 3.00 -9.06
CA LEU A 38 -1.96 2.53 -9.63
C LEU A 38 -2.24 1.08 -9.24
N SER A 39 -1.20 0.25 -9.25
CA SER A 39 -1.34 -1.16 -8.89
C SER A 39 -1.76 -1.33 -7.44
N LEU A 40 -1.22 -0.51 -6.55
CA LEU A 40 -1.56 -0.60 -5.13
C LEU A 40 -3.01 -0.18 -4.88
N ILE A 41 -3.45 0.90 -5.54
CA ILE A 41 -4.85 1.32 -5.41
C ILE A 41 -5.79 0.22 -5.91
N ALA A 42 -5.44 -0.42 -7.03
CA ALA A 42 -6.23 -1.50 -7.57
C ALA A 42 -6.24 -2.72 -6.64
N MET A 43 -5.11 -3.04 -6.03
CA MET A 43 -5.03 -4.16 -5.09
C MET A 43 -5.94 -3.91 -3.89
N ILE A 44 -5.92 -2.71 -3.36
CA ILE A 44 -6.75 -2.38 -2.19
C ILE A 44 -8.24 -2.50 -2.54
N ASP A 45 -8.61 -2.06 -3.73
CA ASP A 45 -9.99 -2.18 -4.20
C ASP A 45 -10.42 -3.65 -4.27
N VAL A 46 -9.59 -4.49 -4.86
CA VAL A 46 -9.91 -5.90 -5.06
C VAL A 46 -9.90 -6.69 -3.75
N GLU A 47 -8.88 -6.47 -2.92
CA GLU A 47 -8.67 -7.29 -1.72
C GLU A 47 -9.46 -6.81 -0.52
N TYR A 48 -9.72 -5.53 -0.41
CA TYR A 48 -10.38 -4.95 0.76
C TYR A 48 -11.71 -4.29 0.45
N ASP A 49 -12.07 -4.23 -0.82
CA ASP A 49 -13.30 -3.58 -1.27
C ASP A 49 -13.35 -2.11 -0.81
N VAL A 50 -12.20 -1.44 -0.90
CA VAL A 50 -12.04 -0.04 -0.51
C VAL A 50 -11.42 0.72 -1.67
N ILE A 51 -12.02 1.84 -2.02
CA ILE A 51 -11.49 2.72 -3.06
C ILE A 51 -10.84 3.93 -2.40
N ILE A 52 -9.55 4.11 -2.65
CA ILE A 52 -8.81 5.27 -2.16
C ILE A 52 -8.51 6.16 -3.34
N GLU A 53 -9.05 7.38 -3.32
CA GLU A 53 -8.85 8.32 -4.40
C GLU A 53 -7.40 8.81 -4.42
N ASN A 54 -6.91 9.15 -5.63
CA ASN A 54 -5.55 9.65 -5.78
C ASN A 54 -5.27 10.87 -4.91
N SER A 55 -6.25 11.76 -4.77
CA SER A 55 -6.08 12.97 -3.96
C SER A 55 -5.86 12.64 -2.48
N VAL A 56 -6.42 11.55 -2.01
CA VAL A 56 -6.23 11.08 -0.64
C VAL A 56 -4.90 10.31 -0.54
N PHE A 57 -4.67 9.42 -1.49
CA PHE A 57 -3.51 8.54 -1.49
C PHE A 57 -2.19 9.31 -1.52
N LYS A 58 -2.15 10.42 -2.24
CA LYS A 58 -0.92 11.21 -2.36
C LYS A 58 -0.43 11.79 -1.03
N ASN A 59 -1.31 11.86 -0.04
CA ASN A 59 -0.96 12.37 1.29
C ASN A 59 -0.56 11.27 2.27
N ILE A 60 -0.63 10.02 1.84
CA ILE A 60 -0.28 8.87 2.66
C ILE A 60 1.19 8.56 2.44
N GLU A 61 1.98 8.49 3.50
CA GLU A 61 3.43 8.30 3.39
C GLU A 61 3.92 6.96 3.92
N THR A 62 3.29 6.43 4.98
CA THR A 62 3.72 5.17 5.56
C THR A 62 2.69 4.09 5.32
N LEU A 63 3.15 2.84 5.41
CA LEU A 63 2.24 1.69 5.30
C LEU A 63 1.21 1.71 6.42
N GLN A 64 1.59 2.16 7.61
CA GLN A 64 0.65 2.27 8.72
C GLN A 64 -0.47 3.25 8.39
N GLU A 65 -0.13 4.40 7.82
CA GLU A 65 -1.14 5.38 7.42
C GLU A 65 -2.08 4.81 6.37
N LEU A 66 -1.53 4.05 5.43
CA LEU A 66 -2.33 3.43 4.40
C LEU A 66 -3.28 2.39 4.99
N TRP A 67 -2.77 1.55 5.88
CA TRP A 67 -3.58 0.54 6.56
C TRP A 67 -4.71 1.19 7.37
N ASP A 68 -4.38 2.25 8.11
CA ASP A 68 -5.37 2.97 8.89
C ASP A 68 -6.48 3.55 8.01
N LYS A 69 -6.10 4.07 6.84
CA LYS A 69 -7.07 4.62 5.90
C LYS A 69 -8.00 3.52 5.37
N ILE A 70 -7.45 2.34 5.09
CA ILE A 70 -8.25 1.20 4.65
C ILE A 70 -9.27 0.81 5.73
N GLN A 71 -8.82 0.72 6.97
CA GLN A 71 -9.70 0.36 8.09
C GLN A 71 -10.78 1.41 8.31
N GLU A 72 -10.43 2.66 8.14
CA GLU A 72 -11.36 3.77 8.29
C GLU A 72 -12.50 3.71 7.27
N LYS A 73 -12.21 3.26 6.06
CA LYS A 73 -13.19 3.21 4.98
C LYS A 73 -13.98 1.90 4.92
N LYS A 74 -13.60 0.92 5.68
CA LYS A 74 -14.30 -0.37 5.70
C LYS A 74 -15.63 -0.32 6.46
#